data_f51c6a14de1b7dcb46cec20a1358b579
#
_entry.id   f51c6a14de1b7dcb46cec20a1358b579
#
_cell.length_a   1.000
_cell.length_b   1.000
_cell.length_c   1.000
_cell.angle_alpha   90.00
_cell.angle_beta   90.00
_cell.angle_gamma   90.00
#
_symmetry.space_group_name_H-M   'P 1'
#
loop_
_entity.id
_entity.type
_entity.pdbx_description
1 polymer ?
#
loop_
_entity_poly.entity_id
_entity_poly.type
_entity_poly.pdbx_seq_one_letter_code
_entity_poly.pdbx_strand_id
1 'polypeptide(L)'
;MSAAPLVPRRRLIVWTILACGVVAALHLGKAAIATPLLQTDLGLSLGQAGWLTGIFALLGLLGGAPAGAVAAAAGGRRTMLLGLSIMAVAGGAGCVAPSFGLLLVSRLLEGMGFLLIIVAGPAILERLMSGVARGKAFALWSCFMPCGMALVMVAGPLFPGWRWLWWVSAALAILAAALVLYCIPQDDSLGMPRRILGDIQQVLRSRAAALLAIVFALYSLMFFALFSFLPVLLMERMDVTYRGAGLLSALASVVNAGGNLAAGYLMARGAGRGSLLLFASGVMGASGLGIFLGLFEAPATFLLCLLFSTIGGMIPATLLAAAPLATREASLVPVVVGLIMQGSNSGQLLGPAVVGSVTAAFGWSAAGVVVLLAATAACLTALLLRAALQRSGSTQVRRTAMASAATPEKR
;
A
#
# COMPACT_ATOMS: atom_id res chain seq x y z
N MET A 1 -3.20 -31.56 -16.77
CA MET A 1 -2.38 -30.69 -17.64
C MET A 1 -1.16 -30.24 -16.81
N SER A 2 0.00 -30.81 -17.10
CA SER A 2 1.26 -30.53 -16.41
C SER A 2 1.68 -29.09 -16.67
N ALA A 3 1.83 -28.28 -15.61
CA ALA A 3 2.33 -26.92 -15.69
C ALA A 3 3.79 -26.97 -16.14
N ALA A 4 4.08 -26.56 -17.37
CA ALA A 4 5.45 -26.46 -17.87
C ALA A 4 6.28 -25.63 -16.86
N PRO A 5 7.47 -26.12 -16.45
CA PRO A 5 8.34 -25.39 -15.54
C PRO A 5 8.70 -24.04 -16.16
N LEU A 6 8.57 -22.97 -15.38
CA LEU A 6 9.10 -21.66 -15.79
C LEU A 6 10.57 -21.85 -16.14
N VAL A 7 10.96 -21.48 -17.37
CA VAL A 7 12.37 -21.49 -17.79
C VAL A 7 13.18 -20.80 -16.69
N PRO A 8 14.33 -21.30 -16.24
CA PRO A 8 15.10 -20.77 -15.09
C PRO A 8 15.28 -19.25 -15.12
N ARG A 9 15.50 -18.67 -16.30
CA ARG A 9 15.63 -17.22 -16.51
C ARG A 9 14.36 -16.44 -16.16
N ARG A 10 13.16 -16.97 -16.44
CA ARG A 10 11.89 -16.30 -16.11
C ARG A 10 11.62 -16.28 -14.60
N ARG A 11 12.00 -17.36 -13.89
CA ARG A 11 11.91 -17.38 -12.41
C ARG A 11 12.83 -16.34 -11.80
N LEU A 12 14.05 -16.22 -12.28
CA LEU A 12 15.02 -15.23 -11.79
C LEU A 12 14.50 -13.80 -11.97
N ILE A 13 13.88 -13.48 -13.10
CA ILE A 13 13.25 -12.18 -13.35
C ILE A 13 12.16 -11.90 -12.31
N VAL A 14 11.26 -12.85 -12.05
CA VAL A 14 10.18 -12.67 -11.06
C VAL A 14 10.73 -12.40 -9.66
N TRP A 15 11.75 -13.19 -9.25
CA TRP A 15 12.38 -12.98 -7.95
C TRP A 15 13.14 -11.66 -7.86
N THR A 16 13.80 -11.22 -8.94
CA THR A 16 14.45 -9.90 -8.99
C THR A 16 13.43 -8.78 -8.83
N ILE A 17 12.31 -8.84 -9.54
CA ILE A 17 11.25 -7.81 -9.42
C ILE A 17 10.66 -7.81 -8.01
N LEU A 18 10.39 -9.00 -7.44
CA LEU A 18 9.91 -9.11 -6.06
C LEU A 18 10.91 -8.51 -5.07
N ALA A 19 12.20 -8.82 -5.23
CA ALA A 19 13.25 -8.26 -4.38
C ALA A 19 13.30 -6.73 -4.46
N CYS A 20 13.17 -6.14 -5.65
CA CYS A 20 13.05 -4.68 -5.81
C CYS A 20 11.85 -4.11 -5.06
N GLY A 21 10.70 -4.77 -5.13
CA GLY A 21 9.51 -4.37 -4.38
C GLY A 21 9.72 -4.47 -2.86
N VAL A 22 10.32 -5.57 -2.40
CA VAL A 22 10.64 -5.77 -0.97
C VAL A 22 11.60 -4.70 -0.46
N VAL A 23 12.66 -4.37 -1.21
CA VAL A 23 13.58 -3.27 -0.89
C VAL A 23 12.84 -1.94 -0.82
N ALA A 24 11.96 -1.67 -1.78
CA ALA A 24 11.15 -0.46 -1.77
C ALA A 24 10.23 -0.37 -0.53
N ALA A 25 9.56 -1.47 -0.16
CA ALA A 25 8.72 -1.53 1.03
C ALA A 25 9.52 -1.44 2.35
N LEU A 26 10.75 -1.94 2.37
CA LEU A 26 11.68 -1.77 3.50
C LEU A 26 11.99 -0.27 3.72
N HIS A 27 12.24 0.49 2.64
CA HIS A 27 12.42 1.94 2.75
C HIS A 27 11.18 2.65 3.32
N LEU A 28 9.98 2.17 3.02
CA LEU A 28 8.76 2.71 3.62
C LEU A 28 8.74 2.47 5.12
N GLY A 29 8.95 1.22 5.57
CA GLY A 29 8.81 0.81 6.97
C GLY A 29 9.92 1.28 7.89
N LYS A 30 11.13 1.60 7.37
CA LYS A 30 12.28 1.94 8.23
C LYS A 30 12.06 3.15 9.13
N ALA A 31 11.27 4.14 8.69
CA ALA A 31 10.97 5.31 9.51
C ALA A 31 10.15 4.94 10.75
N ALA A 32 9.19 4.03 10.63
CA ALA A 32 8.35 3.59 11.74
C ALA A 32 9.18 2.87 12.84
N ILE A 33 10.02 1.89 12.44
CA ILE A 33 10.87 1.20 13.41
C ILE A 33 11.96 2.10 13.99
N ALA A 34 12.46 3.07 13.22
CA ALA A 34 13.47 4.01 13.70
C ALA A 34 12.91 5.14 14.58
N THR A 35 11.59 5.31 14.67
CA THR A 35 10.96 6.42 15.43
C THR A 35 11.51 6.57 16.86
N PRO A 36 11.61 5.51 17.69
CA PRO A 36 12.18 5.65 19.04
C PRO A 36 13.62 6.20 19.04
N LEU A 37 14.45 5.74 18.08
CA LEU A 37 15.84 6.18 17.94
C LEU A 37 15.94 7.62 17.42
N LEU A 38 15.03 8.03 16.52
CA LEU A 38 14.97 9.39 16.01
C LEU A 38 14.50 10.39 17.09
N GLN A 39 13.60 9.96 17.96
CA GLN A 39 13.17 10.77 19.11
C GLN A 39 14.33 11.01 20.08
N THR A 40 15.15 10.00 20.36
CA THR A 40 16.30 10.14 21.28
C THR A 40 17.47 10.90 20.66
N ASP A 41 17.80 10.68 19.37
CA ASP A 41 18.99 11.25 18.71
C ASP A 41 18.76 12.68 18.18
N LEU A 42 17.57 12.94 17.59
CA LEU A 42 17.23 14.22 16.97
C LEU A 42 16.17 15.01 17.74
N GLY A 43 15.70 14.51 18.89
CA GLY A 43 14.66 15.17 19.67
C GLY A 43 13.30 15.30 18.98
N LEU A 44 12.99 14.40 18.03
CA LEU A 44 11.78 14.53 17.23
C LEU A 44 10.51 14.26 18.05
N SER A 45 9.50 15.11 17.85
CA SER A 45 8.15 14.84 18.35
C SER A 45 7.49 13.70 17.55
N LEU A 46 6.44 13.07 18.09
CA LEU A 46 5.63 12.09 17.35
C LEU A 46 5.02 12.70 16.09
N GLY A 47 4.66 13.99 16.10
CA GLY A 47 4.18 14.70 14.92
C GLY A 47 5.23 14.75 13.81
N GLN A 48 6.48 15.07 14.14
CA GLN A 48 7.59 15.08 13.18
C GLN A 48 7.88 13.67 12.65
N ALA A 49 7.87 12.65 13.50
CA ALA A 49 8.03 11.25 13.08
C ALA A 49 6.88 10.80 12.16
N GLY A 50 5.65 11.26 12.43
CA GLY A 50 4.50 11.05 11.55
C GLY A 50 4.69 11.66 10.17
N TRP A 51 5.21 12.88 10.10
CA TRP A 51 5.56 13.51 8.82
C TRP A 51 6.65 12.75 8.07
N LEU A 52 7.70 12.24 8.74
CA LEU A 52 8.74 11.44 8.10
C LEU A 52 8.18 10.14 7.47
N THR A 53 7.16 9.56 8.07
CA THR A 53 6.51 8.38 7.52
C THR A 53 5.54 8.75 6.40
N GLY A 54 4.71 9.78 6.61
CA GLY A 54 3.65 10.16 5.69
C GLY A 54 4.14 10.82 4.40
N ILE A 55 5.14 11.71 4.46
CA ILE A 55 5.67 12.46 3.31
C ILE A 55 6.13 11.54 2.17
N PHE A 56 6.51 10.31 2.50
CA PHE A 56 6.88 9.28 1.55
C PHE A 56 5.78 9.02 0.50
N ALA A 57 4.51 9.16 0.87
CA ALA A 57 3.38 8.93 -0.02
C ALA A 57 2.96 10.16 -0.84
N LEU A 58 3.51 11.35 -0.56
CA LEU A 58 3.08 12.59 -1.20
C LEU A 58 3.21 12.55 -2.72
N LEU A 59 4.35 12.08 -3.24
CA LEU A 59 4.55 11.99 -4.68
C LEU A 59 3.72 10.89 -5.34
N GLY A 60 3.37 9.84 -4.60
CA GLY A 60 2.39 8.83 -5.05
C GLY A 60 0.98 9.40 -5.17
N LEU A 61 0.59 10.29 -4.24
CA LEU A 61 -0.67 11.00 -4.29
C LEU A 61 -0.75 11.95 -5.50
N LEU A 62 0.31 12.74 -5.75
CA LEU A 62 0.33 13.76 -6.80
C LEU A 62 0.68 13.18 -8.19
N GLY A 63 1.52 12.15 -8.23
CA GLY A 63 2.23 11.69 -9.41
C GLY A 63 1.86 10.28 -9.89
N GLY A 64 0.85 9.61 -9.32
CA GLY A 64 0.55 8.21 -9.67
C GLY A 64 0.25 8.00 -11.16
N ALA A 65 -0.60 8.83 -11.76
CA ALA A 65 -0.91 8.77 -13.19
C ALA A 65 0.27 9.23 -14.08
N PRO A 66 0.96 10.36 -13.81
CA PRO A 66 2.19 10.73 -14.52
C PRO A 66 3.30 9.67 -14.45
N ALA A 67 3.49 9.02 -13.31
CA ALA A 67 4.50 7.95 -13.18
C ALA A 67 4.21 6.75 -14.10
N GLY A 68 2.93 6.40 -14.27
CA GLY A 68 2.49 5.38 -15.23
C GLY A 68 2.85 5.75 -16.67
N ALA A 69 2.64 7.01 -17.06
CA ALA A 69 3.01 7.53 -18.37
C ALA A 69 4.53 7.52 -18.60
N VAL A 70 5.31 7.92 -17.59
CA VAL A 70 6.79 7.84 -17.62
C VAL A 70 7.24 6.40 -17.79
N ALA A 71 6.67 5.44 -17.05
CA ALA A 71 6.99 4.03 -17.17
C ALA A 71 6.68 3.47 -18.56
N ALA A 72 5.56 3.88 -19.17
CA ALA A 72 5.19 3.48 -20.52
C ALA A 72 6.14 4.07 -21.58
N ALA A 73 6.54 5.34 -21.41
CA ALA A 73 7.43 6.02 -22.35
C ALA A 73 8.89 5.58 -22.24
N ALA A 74 9.43 5.43 -21.01
CA ALA A 74 10.83 5.08 -20.78
C ALA A 74 11.10 3.57 -20.79
N GLY A 75 10.05 2.75 -20.63
CA GLY A 75 10.13 1.30 -20.43
C GLY A 75 10.34 0.91 -18.95
N GLY A 76 9.82 -0.26 -18.60
CA GLY A 76 9.76 -0.72 -17.20
C GLY A 76 11.13 -0.88 -16.56
N ARG A 77 12.12 -1.43 -17.28
CA ARG A 77 13.48 -1.61 -16.77
C ARG A 77 14.13 -0.28 -16.42
N ARG A 78 14.10 0.71 -17.31
CA ARG A 78 14.68 2.04 -17.07
C ARG A 78 13.99 2.75 -15.91
N THR A 79 12.66 2.67 -15.85
CA THR A 79 11.86 3.24 -14.76
C THR A 79 12.22 2.61 -13.41
N MET A 80 12.38 1.28 -13.35
CA MET A 80 12.78 0.58 -12.13
C MET A 80 14.19 0.97 -11.69
N LEU A 81 15.15 1.05 -12.62
CA LEU A 81 16.50 1.50 -12.33
C LEU A 81 16.54 2.94 -11.81
N LEU A 82 15.79 3.84 -12.45
CA LEU A 82 15.67 5.23 -11.98
C LEU A 82 15.11 5.28 -10.56
N GLY A 83 14.04 4.53 -10.28
CA GLY A 83 13.45 4.44 -8.94
C GLY A 83 14.45 3.96 -7.89
N LEU A 84 15.17 2.87 -8.16
CA LEU A 84 16.19 2.32 -7.25
C LEU A 84 17.36 3.28 -7.06
N SER A 85 17.82 3.97 -8.12
CA SER A 85 18.90 4.97 -8.03
C SER A 85 18.50 6.16 -7.17
N ILE A 86 17.27 6.68 -7.34
CA ILE A 86 16.74 7.75 -6.50
C ILE A 86 16.67 7.30 -5.04
N MET A 87 16.18 6.08 -4.75
CA MET A 87 16.11 5.56 -3.39
C MET A 87 17.50 5.38 -2.76
N ALA A 88 18.48 4.93 -3.54
CA ALA A 88 19.86 4.77 -3.07
C ALA A 88 20.49 6.12 -2.71
N VAL A 89 20.39 7.11 -3.60
CA VAL A 89 20.94 8.46 -3.38
C VAL A 89 20.22 9.16 -2.23
N ALA A 90 18.90 9.14 -2.22
CA ALA A 90 18.10 9.76 -1.18
C ALA A 90 18.31 9.07 0.19
N GLY A 91 18.40 7.74 0.21
CA GLY A 91 18.70 6.99 1.43
C GLY A 91 20.10 7.31 1.98
N GLY A 92 21.11 7.39 1.10
CA GLY A 92 22.47 7.82 1.46
C GLY A 92 22.50 9.25 2.01
N ALA A 93 21.81 10.19 1.38
CA ALA A 93 21.67 11.55 1.88
C ALA A 93 20.96 11.61 3.24
N GLY A 94 19.92 10.79 3.42
CA GLY A 94 19.21 10.68 4.69
C GLY A 94 20.08 10.14 5.83
N CYS A 95 21.02 9.24 5.55
CA CYS A 95 21.94 8.69 6.54
C CYS A 95 22.80 9.78 7.21
N VAL A 96 23.28 10.73 6.41
CA VAL A 96 24.14 11.82 6.90
C VAL A 96 23.34 13.07 7.28
N ALA A 97 22.02 13.00 7.30
CA ALA A 97 21.16 14.14 7.60
C ALA A 97 21.38 14.64 9.05
N PRO A 98 21.78 15.91 9.26
CA PRO A 98 21.97 16.49 10.57
C PRO A 98 20.67 17.05 11.17
N SER A 99 19.61 17.15 10.38
CA SER A 99 18.38 17.82 10.78
C SER A 99 17.12 17.11 10.23
N PHE A 100 16.00 17.35 10.90
CA PHE A 100 14.68 16.89 10.47
C PHE A 100 14.35 17.30 9.03
N GLY A 101 14.65 18.58 8.63
CA GLY A 101 14.31 19.08 7.30
C GLY A 101 15.01 18.31 6.18
N LEU A 102 16.31 18.01 6.32
CA LEU A 102 17.05 17.26 5.32
C LEU A 102 16.57 15.78 5.28
N LEU A 103 16.30 15.22 6.44
CA LEU A 103 15.73 13.87 6.53
C LEU A 103 14.35 13.79 5.86
N LEU A 104 13.51 14.83 6.02
CA LEU A 104 12.19 14.92 5.38
C LEU A 104 12.31 14.99 3.83
N VAL A 105 13.25 15.77 3.30
CA VAL A 105 13.52 15.83 1.86
C VAL A 105 14.00 14.47 1.34
N SER A 106 14.92 13.82 2.07
CA SER A 106 15.36 12.45 1.77
C SER A 106 14.15 11.50 1.65
N ARG A 107 13.22 11.53 2.61
CA ARG A 107 12.01 10.69 2.61
C ARG A 107 11.09 10.97 1.43
N LEU A 108 10.92 12.24 1.05
CA LEU A 108 10.14 12.64 -0.12
C LEU A 108 10.73 12.03 -1.40
N LEU A 109 12.05 12.12 -1.58
CA LEU A 109 12.74 11.54 -2.74
C LEU A 109 12.71 10.01 -2.74
N GLU A 110 12.87 9.37 -1.58
CA GLU A 110 12.68 7.92 -1.46
C GLU A 110 11.27 7.50 -1.89
N GLY A 111 10.25 8.29 -1.53
CA GLY A 111 8.86 8.08 -1.97
C GLY A 111 8.68 8.18 -3.48
N MET A 112 9.41 9.08 -4.16
CA MET A 112 9.44 9.13 -5.62
C MET A 112 10.04 7.85 -6.21
N GLY A 113 11.15 7.37 -5.66
CA GLY A 113 11.75 6.11 -6.08
C GLY A 113 10.80 4.93 -5.90
N PHE A 114 10.12 4.87 -4.75
CA PHE A 114 9.09 3.86 -4.47
C PHE A 114 7.98 3.86 -5.52
N LEU A 115 7.42 5.04 -5.83
CA LEU A 115 6.37 5.19 -6.84
C LEU A 115 6.79 4.60 -8.19
N LEU A 116 8.01 4.91 -8.65
CA LEU A 116 8.53 4.40 -9.91
C LEU A 116 8.66 2.87 -9.90
N ILE A 117 9.12 2.29 -8.79
CA ILE A 117 9.28 0.84 -8.65
C ILE A 117 7.93 0.12 -8.65
N ILE A 118 6.93 0.62 -7.90
CA ILE A 118 5.61 -0.02 -7.83
C ILE A 118 4.83 0.08 -9.13
N VAL A 119 5.13 1.04 -9.97
CA VAL A 119 4.56 1.15 -11.32
C VAL A 119 5.31 0.26 -12.31
N ALA A 120 6.65 0.23 -12.26
CA ALA A 120 7.48 -0.55 -13.17
C ALA A 120 7.35 -2.07 -12.96
N GLY A 121 7.24 -2.54 -11.72
CA GLY A 121 7.17 -3.96 -11.40
C GLY A 121 6.04 -4.69 -12.13
N PRO A 122 4.77 -4.31 -11.94
CA PRO A 122 3.65 -4.88 -12.67
C PRO A 122 3.78 -4.77 -14.20
N ALA A 123 4.29 -3.65 -14.71
CA ALA A 123 4.47 -3.45 -16.15
C ALA A 123 5.47 -4.45 -16.76
N ILE A 124 6.58 -4.72 -16.06
CA ILE A 124 7.56 -5.73 -16.49
C ILE A 124 6.97 -7.14 -16.42
N LEU A 125 6.23 -7.45 -15.32
CA LEU A 125 5.58 -8.76 -15.15
C LEU A 125 4.53 -9.01 -16.23
N GLU A 126 3.70 -8.01 -16.54
CA GLU A 126 2.68 -8.10 -17.61
C GLU A 126 3.30 -8.42 -18.95
N ARG A 127 4.42 -7.77 -19.28
CA ARG A 127 5.11 -7.95 -20.56
C ARG A 127 5.83 -9.29 -20.68
N LEU A 128 6.49 -9.74 -19.62
CA LEU A 128 7.36 -10.92 -19.66
C LEU A 128 6.67 -12.24 -19.30
N MET A 129 5.48 -12.17 -18.70
CA MET A 129 4.74 -13.33 -18.24
C MET A 129 3.40 -13.47 -18.98
N SER A 130 2.94 -14.71 -19.16
CA SER A 130 1.67 -15.01 -19.82
C SER A 130 0.91 -16.12 -19.11
N GLY A 131 -0.40 -16.21 -19.32
CA GLY A 131 -1.27 -17.27 -18.81
C GLY A 131 -1.16 -17.47 -17.28
N VAL A 132 -1.07 -18.72 -16.85
CA VAL A 132 -1.00 -19.09 -15.41
C VAL A 132 0.25 -18.56 -14.73
N ALA A 133 1.38 -18.44 -15.45
CA ALA A 133 2.64 -17.91 -14.91
C ALA A 133 2.51 -16.44 -14.52
N ARG A 134 1.77 -15.64 -15.30
CA ARG A 134 1.46 -14.24 -14.99
C ARG A 134 0.67 -14.12 -13.68
N GLY A 135 -0.40 -14.90 -13.53
CA GLY A 135 -1.19 -14.90 -12.29
C GLY A 135 -0.34 -15.21 -11.05
N LYS A 136 0.54 -16.23 -11.13
CA LYS A 136 1.48 -16.56 -10.04
C LYS A 136 2.47 -15.43 -9.75
N ALA A 137 3.01 -14.79 -10.78
CA ALA A 137 3.95 -13.68 -10.62
C ALA A 137 3.29 -12.46 -9.94
N PHE A 138 2.04 -12.12 -10.31
CA PHE A 138 1.29 -11.05 -9.65
C PHE A 138 0.90 -11.40 -8.21
N ALA A 139 0.56 -12.65 -7.92
CA ALA A 139 0.31 -13.11 -6.55
C ALA A 139 1.56 -12.99 -5.67
N LEU A 140 2.74 -13.36 -6.18
CA LEU A 140 4.01 -13.14 -5.49
C LEU A 140 4.31 -11.64 -5.32
N TRP A 141 4.08 -10.85 -6.37
CA TRP A 141 4.26 -9.39 -6.29
C TRP A 141 3.41 -8.78 -5.19
N SER A 142 2.16 -9.20 -5.00
CA SER A 142 1.31 -8.64 -3.94
C SER A 142 1.85 -8.84 -2.52
N CYS A 143 2.81 -9.75 -2.32
CA CYS A 143 3.46 -9.99 -1.02
C CYS A 143 4.63 -9.04 -0.73
N PHE A 144 5.09 -8.21 -1.70
CA PHE A 144 6.27 -7.38 -1.49
C PHE A 144 6.12 -6.42 -0.31
N MET A 145 4.95 -5.80 -0.17
CA MET A 145 4.68 -4.81 0.86
C MET A 145 4.75 -5.40 2.28
N PRO A 146 3.94 -6.42 2.64
CA PRO A 146 4.02 -7.01 3.98
C PRO A 146 5.38 -7.66 4.25
N CYS A 147 6.02 -8.26 3.25
CA CYS A 147 7.36 -8.84 3.42
C CYS A 147 8.42 -7.79 3.73
N GLY A 148 8.46 -6.68 2.98
CA GLY A 148 9.43 -5.61 3.20
C GLY A 148 9.22 -4.90 4.53
N MET A 149 7.96 -4.64 4.89
CA MET A 149 7.58 -4.07 6.18
C MET A 149 8.01 -4.98 7.34
N ALA A 150 7.67 -6.28 7.28
CA ALA A 150 8.06 -7.23 8.31
C ALA A 150 9.58 -7.38 8.43
N LEU A 151 10.28 -7.43 7.30
CA LEU A 151 11.74 -7.57 7.28
C LEU A 151 12.43 -6.41 7.99
N VAL A 152 12.04 -5.16 7.71
CA VAL A 152 12.64 -4.00 8.36
C VAL A 152 12.28 -3.90 9.84
N MET A 153 11.09 -4.34 10.24
CA MET A 153 10.69 -4.38 11.65
C MET A 153 11.53 -5.37 12.45
N VAL A 154 11.88 -6.54 11.86
CA VAL A 154 12.77 -7.53 12.50
C VAL A 154 14.23 -7.07 12.47
N ALA A 155 14.68 -6.57 11.32
CA ALA A 155 16.09 -6.22 11.11
C ALA A 155 16.48 -4.90 11.79
N GLY A 156 15.55 -3.94 11.91
CA GLY A 156 15.81 -2.62 12.47
C GLY A 156 16.50 -2.64 13.82
N PRO A 157 15.98 -3.38 14.81
CA PRO A 157 16.59 -3.47 16.13
C PRO A 157 17.94 -4.19 16.21
N LEU A 158 18.42 -4.77 15.12
CA LEU A 158 19.76 -5.40 15.07
C LEU A 158 20.88 -4.37 14.81
N PHE A 159 20.52 -3.18 14.37
CA PHE A 159 21.47 -2.11 14.07
C PHE A 159 21.68 -1.19 15.28
N PRO A 160 22.90 -0.68 15.49
CA PRO A 160 23.23 0.14 16.66
C PRO A 160 22.59 1.55 16.62
N GLY A 161 22.00 1.96 15.50
CA GLY A 161 21.36 3.26 15.36
C GLY A 161 20.60 3.40 14.05
N TRP A 162 19.71 4.38 13.98
CA TRP A 162 18.85 4.60 12.83
C TRP A 162 19.61 4.91 11.53
N ARG A 163 20.80 5.56 11.60
CA ARG A 163 21.62 5.86 10.43
C ARG A 163 22.07 4.61 9.68
N TRP A 164 22.32 3.52 10.40
CA TRP A 164 22.66 2.22 9.80
C TRP A 164 21.52 1.65 8.97
N LEU A 165 20.26 1.84 9.41
CA LEU A 165 19.08 1.44 8.62
C LEU A 165 19.03 2.17 7.28
N TRP A 166 19.37 3.47 7.25
CA TRP A 166 19.43 4.24 6.03
C TRP A 166 20.56 3.77 5.12
N TRP A 167 21.76 3.55 5.67
CA TRP A 167 22.89 3.02 4.91
C TRP A 167 22.60 1.65 4.30
N VAL A 168 22.13 0.70 5.09
CA VAL A 168 21.83 -0.66 4.63
C VAL A 168 20.71 -0.65 3.59
N SER A 169 19.66 0.14 3.80
CA SER A 169 18.59 0.24 2.81
C SER A 169 19.06 0.86 1.49
N ALA A 170 19.94 1.87 1.53
CA ALA A 170 20.55 2.44 0.33
C ALA A 170 21.45 1.42 -0.40
N ALA A 171 22.26 0.65 0.34
CA ALA A 171 23.09 -0.40 -0.23
C ALA A 171 22.24 -1.52 -0.87
N LEU A 172 21.12 -1.90 -0.24
CA LEU A 172 20.16 -2.86 -0.82
C LEU A 172 19.51 -2.32 -2.11
N ALA A 173 19.23 -1.03 -2.19
CA ALA A 173 18.72 -0.41 -3.41
C ALA A 173 19.76 -0.46 -4.55
N ILE A 174 21.05 -0.22 -4.25
CA ILE A 174 22.16 -0.37 -5.22
C ILE A 174 22.26 -1.82 -5.68
N LEU A 175 22.24 -2.78 -4.76
CA LEU A 175 22.30 -4.22 -5.09
C LEU A 175 21.10 -4.62 -5.95
N ALA A 176 19.90 -4.18 -5.61
CA ALA A 176 18.71 -4.43 -6.41
C ALA A 176 18.82 -3.83 -7.82
N ALA A 177 19.40 -2.63 -7.97
CA ALA A 177 19.67 -2.02 -9.27
C ALA A 177 20.66 -2.85 -10.09
N ALA A 178 21.72 -3.36 -9.47
CA ALA A 178 22.66 -4.26 -10.12
C ALA A 178 21.99 -5.57 -10.59
N LEU A 179 21.10 -6.16 -9.77
CA LEU A 179 20.31 -7.33 -10.16
C LEU A 179 19.38 -7.03 -11.35
N VAL A 180 18.74 -5.85 -11.37
CA VAL A 180 17.91 -5.41 -12.50
C VAL A 180 18.74 -5.29 -13.78
N LEU A 181 19.93 -4.70 -13.70
CA LEU A 181 20.84 -4.58 -14.83
C LEU A 181 21.24 -5.94 -15.41
N TYR A 182 21.47 -6.93 -14.54
CA TYR A 182 21.90 -8.26 -14.93
C TYR A 182 20.75 -9.15 -15.42
N CYS A 183 19.60 -9.13 -14.71
CA CYS A 183 18.53 -10.11 -14.92
C CYS A 183 17.44 -9.66 -15.88
N ILE A 184 17.13 -8.35 -15.94
CA ILE A 184 15.98 -7.85 -16.71
C ILE A 184 16.46 -7.35 -18.08
N PRO A 185 15.94 -7.91 -19.19
CA PRO A 185 16.32 -7.48 -20.53
C PRO A 185 15.89 -6.03 -20.79
N GLN A 186 16.61 -5.36 -21.69
CA GLN A 186 16.19 -4.02 -22.16
C GLN A 186 14.81 -4.11 -22.80
N ASP A 187 14.02 -3.08 -22.59
CA ASP A 187 12.71 -2.91 -23.22
C ASP A 187 12.73 -1.71 -24.17
N ASP A 188 12.02 -1.88 -25.26
CA ASP A 188 11.72 -0.78 -26.16
C ASP A 188 10.62 0.06 -25.51
N SER A 189 10.71 1.38 -25.64
CA SER A 189 9.67 2.31 -25.18
C SER A 189 8.38 2.10 -25.97
N LEU A 190 7.24 1.98 -25.29
CA LEU A 190 5.93 1.80 -25.93
C LEU A 190 5.33 3.10 -26.47
N GLY A 191 6.00 4.24 -26.28
CA GLY A 191 5.48 5.57 -26.58
C GLY A 191 4.46 6.06 -25.53
N MET A 192 4.17 7.37 -25.57
CA MET A 192 3.24 7.97 -24.60
C MET A 192 1.78 7.63 -24.99
N PRO A 193 0.94 7.15 -24.05
CA PRO A 193 -0.49 6.93 -24.32
C PRO A 193 -1.18 8.24 -24.73
N ARG A 194 -1.94 8.21 -25.83
CA ARG A 194 -2.50 9.42 -26.50
C ARG A 194 -3.67 10.10 -25.77
N ARG A 195 -4.32 9.50 -24.75
CA ARG A 195 -5.59 10.01 -24.18
C ARG A 195 -5.69 10.00 -22.65
N ILE A 196 -4.60 10.04 -21.92
CA ILE A 196 -4.56 9.92 -20.44
C ILE A 196 -5.51 10.92 -19.75
N LEU A 197 -5.52 12.18 -20.16
CA LEU A 197 -6.32 13.22 -19.51
C LEU A 197 -7.84 12.99 -19.67
N GLY A 198 -8.28 12.53 -20.84
CA GLY A 198 -9.70 12.23 -21.09
C GLY A 198 -10.18 11.04 -20.25
N ASP A 199 -9.36 10.00 -20.16
CA ASP A 199 -9.66 8.78 -19.40
C ASP A 199 -9.72 9.09 -17.88
N ILE A 200 -8.82 9.92 -17.38
CA ILE A 200 -8.82 10.38 -15.97
C ILE A 200 -10.10 11.18 -15.69
N GLN A 201 -10.47 12.12 -16.56
CA GLN A 201 -11.66 12.93 -16.37
C GLN A 201 -12.95 12.08 -16.39
N GLN A 202 -13.01 11.06 -17.23
CA GLN A 202 -14.13 10.11 -17.27
C GLN A 202 -14.23 9.29 -15.98
N VAL A 203 -13.11 8.80 -15.44
CA VAL A 203 -13.07 8.01 -14.21
C VAL A 203 -13.40 8.88 -12.99
N LEU A 204 -12.92 10.12 -12.93
CA LEU A 204 -13.24 11.06 -11.85
C LEU A 204 -14.74 11.37 -11.74
N ARG A 205 -15.48 11.28 -12.85
CA ARG A 205 -16.96 11.41 -12.86
C ARG A 205 -17.68 10.16 -12.36
N SER A 206 -16.98 9.02 -12.25
CA SER A 206 -17.57 7.78 -11.75
C SER A 206 -17.71 7.82 -10.22
N ARG A 207 -18.96 7.90 -9.74
CA ARG A 207 -19.26 7.86 -8.31
C ARG A 207 -18.69 6.59 -7.62
N ALA A 208 -18.76 5.44 -8.29
CA ALA A 208 -18.24 4.19 -7.74
C ALA A 208 -16.71 4.23 -7.61
N ALA A 209 -15.99 4.74 -8.61
CA ALA A 209 -14.53 4.88 -8.55
C ALA A 209 -14.08 5.84 -7.44
N ALA A 210 -14.77 6.98 -7.29
CA ALA A 210 -14.50 7.94 -6.21
C ALA A 210 -14.74 7.31 -4.82
N LEU A 211 -15.85 6.58 -4.63
CA LEU A 211 -16.14 5.91 -3.37
C LEU A 211 -15.10 4.82 -3.03
N LEU A 212 -14.63 4.05 -4.02
CA LEU A 212 -13.53 3.09 -3.84
C LEU A 212 -12.25 3.79 -3.37
N ALA A 213 -11.89 4.91 -3.99
CA ALA A 213 -10.71 5.68 -3.60
C ALA A 213 -10.83 6.25 -2.17
N ILE A 214 -12.02 6.76 -1.78
CA ILE A 214 -12.28 7.28 -0.43
C ILE A 214 -12.18 6.18 0.62
N VAL A 215 -12.78 5.00 0.38
CA VAL A 215 -12.64 3.87 1.32
C VAL A 215 -11.18 3.48 1.49
N PHE A 216 -10.40 3.48 0.41
CA PHE A 216 -8.97 3.14 0.52
C PHE A 216 -8.17 4.24 1.24
N ALA A 217 -8.53 5.51 1.04
CA ALA A 217 -7.93 6.62 1.78
C ALA A 217 -8.15 6.46 3.29
N LEU A 218 -9.39 6.19 3.70
CA LEU A 218 -9.76 6.02 5.10
C LEU A 218 -9.13 4.77 5.72
N TYR A 219 -9.09 3.65 4.99
CA TYR A 219 -8.35 2.46 5.42
C TYR A 219 -6.87 2.76 5.61
N SER A 220 -6.22 3.35 4.61
CA SER A 220 -4.80 3.66 4.68
C SER A 220 -4.48 4.66 5.79
N LEU A 221 -5.37 5.62 6.02
CA LEU A 221 -5.25 6.54 7.16
C LEU A 221 -5.22 5.75 8.48
N MET A 222 -6.18 4.88 8.72
CA MET A 222 -6.26 4.07 9.94
C MET A 222 -5.07 3.11 10.06
N PHE A 223 -4.70 2.44 8.97
CA PHE A 223 -3.61 1.47 8.97
C PHE A 223 -2.28 2.13 9.29
N PHE A 224 -1.93 3.21 8.58
CA PHE A 224 -0.67 3.90 8.81
C PHE A 224 -0.67 4.75 10.07
N ALA A 225 -1.83 5.17 10.60
CA ALA A 225 -1.97 5.75 11.92
C ALA A 225 -1.44 4.82 13.02
N LEU A 226 -1.76 3.52 12.95
CA LEU A 226 -1.27 2.54 13.90
C LEU A 226 0.16 2.09 13.57
N PHE A 227 0.43 1.66 12.34
CA PHE A 227 1.68 1.02 11.96
C PHE A 227 2.90 1.93 12.02
N SER A 228 2.72 3.24 11.79
CA SER A 228 3.83 4.20 11.88
C SER A 228 4.36 4.37 13.31
N PHE A 229 3.51 4.15 14.30
CA PHE A 229 3.84 4.32 15.71
C PHE A 229 3.76 3.02 16.51
N LEU A 230 3.47 1.89 15.85
CA LEU A 230 3.28 0.62 16.54
C LEU A 230 4.49 0.23 17.41
N PRO A 231 5.77 0.37 16.95
CA PRO A 231 6.91 0.08 17.82
C PRO A 231 6.93 0.96 19.08
N VAL A 232 6.66 2.26 18.95
CA VAL A 232 6.62 3.20 20.08
C VAL A 232 5.51 2.83 21.06
N LEU A 233 4.30 2.61 20.53
CA LEU A 233 3.12 2.24 21.31
C LEU A 233 3.33 0.94 22.09
N LEU A 234 3.96 -0.07 21.47
CA LEU A 234 4.26 -1.34 22.13
C LEU A 234 5.29 -1.16 23.25
N MET A 235 6.34 -0.36 23.02
CA MET A 235 7.34 -0.06 24.05
C MET A 235 6.73 0.69 25.24
N GLU A 236 5.92 1.72 24.98
CA GLU A 236 5.31 2.55 26.03
C GLU A 236 4.21 1.84 26.83
N ARG A 237 3.40 0.99 26.17
CA ARG A 237 2.23 0.37 26.81
C ARG A 237 2.44 -1.06 27.28
N MET A 238 3.40 -1.76 26.71
CA MET A 238 3.64 -3.18 27.01
C MET A 238 4.99 -3.41 27.66
N ASP A 239 5.76 -2.34 27.88
CA ASP A 239 7.12 -2.39 28.47
C ASP A 239 8.04 -3.42 27.79
N VAL A 240 7.84 -3.60 26.46
CA VAL A 240 8.68 -4.51 25.68
C VAL A 240 9.94 -3.80 25.20
N THR A 241 11.01 -4.57 25.08
CA THR A 241 12.25 -4.05 24.50
C THR A 241 12.07 -3.62 23.06
N TYR A 242 12.97 -2.78 22.55
CA TYR A 242 12.97 -2.35 21.15
C TYR A 242 12.97 -3.54 20.16
N ARG A 243 13.72 -4.64 20.51
CA ARG A 243 13.66 -5.89 19.72
C ARG A 243 12.29 -6.56 19.78
N GLY A 244 11.69 -6.62 20.96
CA GLY A 244 10.33 -7.15 21.14
C GLY A 244 9.31 -6.37 20.31
N ALA A 245 9.36 -5.04 20.37
CA ALA A 245 8.48 -4.18 19.58
C ALA A 245 8.63 -4.41 18.08
N GLY A 246 9.87 -4.60 17.59
CA GLY A 246 10.14 -4.94 16.21
C GLY A 246 9.52 -6.27 15.78
N LEU A 247 9.71 -7.33 16.57
CA LEU A 247 9.16 -8.66 16.29
C LEU A 247 7.62 -8.65 16.29
N LEU A 248 6.99 -8.01 17.27
CA LEU A 248 5.54 -7.90 17.36
C LEU A 248 4.96 -7.07 16.20
N SER A 249 5.64 -5.99 15.82
CA SER A 249 5.24 -5.18 14.65
C SER A 249 5.39 -5.95 13.34
N ALA A 250 6.42 -6.79 13.21
CA ALA A 250 6.59 -7.68 12.07
C ALA A 250 5.45 -8.70 11.99
N LEU A 251 5.08 -9.32 13.11
CA LEU A 251 3.95 -10.26 13.17
C LEU A 251 2.66 -9.56 12.75
N ALA A 252 2.39 -8.37 13.27
CA ALA A 252 1.25 -7.57 12.88
C ALA A 252 1.24 -7.25 11.38
N SER A 253 2.42 -7.03 10.76
CA SER A 253 2.53 -6.82 9.30
C SER A 253 2.22 -8.10 8.51
N VAL A 254 2.72 -9.24 8.94
CA VAL A 254 2.52 -10.53 8.24
C VAL A 254 1.06 -10.98 8.27
N VAL A 255 0.37 -10.85 9.40
CA VAL A 255 -1.04 -11.28 9.51
C VAL A 255 -1.98 -10.46 8.62
N ASN A 256 -1.59 -9.26 8.21
CA ASN A 256 -2.32 -8.46 7.22
C ASN A 256 -2.46 -9.21 5.87
N ALA A 257 -1.41 -9.91 5.44
CA ALA A 257 -1.47 -10.75 4.24
C ALA A 257 -2.52 -11.87 4.37
N GLY A 258 -2.70 -12.43 5.57
CA GLY A 258 -3.76 -13.41 5.85
C GLY A 258 -5.15 -12.83 5.59
N GLY A 259 -5.40 -11.58 5.98
CA GLY A 259 -6.63 -10.86 5.69
C GLY A 259 -6.91 -10.68 4.20
N ASN A 260 -5.88 -10.32 3.42
CA ASN A 260 -5.98 -10.22 1.96
C ASN A 260 -6.42 -11.56 1.33
N LEU A 261 -5.81 -12.68 1.76
CA LEU A 261 -6.17 -14.02 1.28
C LEU A 261 -7.58 -14.41 1.69
N ALA A 262 -7.96 -14.13 2.95
CA ALA A 262 -9.30 -14.40 3.46
C ALA A 262 -10.38 -13.65 2.67
N ALA A 263 -10.15 -12.40 2.30
CA ALA A 263 -11.07 -11.63 1.45
C ALA A 263 -11.28 -12.30 0.09
N GLY A 264 -10.19 -12.73 -0.58
CA GLY A 264 -10.27 -13.46 -1.84
C GLY A 264 -11.10 -14.73 -1.73
N TYR A 265 -10.88 -15.52 -0.68
CA TYR A 265 -11.63 -16.74 -0.41
C TYR A 265 -13.12 -16.48 -0.13
N LEU A 266 -13.44 -15.49 0.70
CA LEU A 266 -14.82 -15.12 1.01
C LEU A 266 -15.58 -14.61 -0.21
N MET A 267 -14.93 -13.80 -1.04
CA MET A 267 -15.51 -13.33 -2.31
C MET A 267 -15.76 -14.48 -3.28
N ALA A 268 -14.87 -15.46 -3.36
CA ALA A 268 -15.07 -16.67 -4.16
C ALA A 268 -16.26 -17.51 -3.67
N ARG A 269 -16.60 -17.43 -2.39
CA ARG A 269 -17.80 -18.04 -1.78
C ARG A 269 -19.06 -17.18 -1.87
N GLY A 270 -19.02 -16.06 -2.57
CA GLY A 270 -20.17 -15.19 -2.80
C GLY A 270 -20.36 -14.06 -1.79
N ALA A 271 -19.41 -13.83 -0.89
CA ALA A 271 -19.51 -12.69 0.03
C ALA A 271 -19.52 -11.36 -0.75
N GLY A 272 -20.48 -10.51 -0.40
CA GLY A 272 -20.64 -9.20 -1.05
C GLY A 272 -19.51 -8.23 -0.70
N ARG A 273 -18.90 -7.59 -1.70
CA ARG A 273 -17.78 -6.67 -1.50
C ARG A 273 -18.10 -5.53 -0.53
N GLY A 274 -19.29 -4.93 -0.65
CA GLY A 274 -19.71 -3.84 0.26
C GLY A 274 -19.89 -4.32 1.72
N SER A 275 -20.33 -5.56 1.94
CA SER A 275 -20.46 -6.13 3.28
C SER A 275 -19.10 -6.43 3.89
N LEU A 276 -18.12 -6.92 3.10
CA LEU A 276 -16.75 -7.14 3.56
C LEU A 276 -16.07 -5.81 3.96
N LEU A 277 -16.23 -4.76 3.14
CA LEU A 277 -15.69 -3.44 3.45
C LEU A 277 -16.30 -2.84 4.71
N LEU A 278 -17.63 -2.95 4.87
CA LEU A 278 -18.34 -2.47 6.06
C LEU A 278 -17.87 -3.20 7.33
N PHE A 279 -17.84 -4.53 7.29
CA PHE A 279 -17.36 -5.37 8.39
C PHE A 279 -15.92 -5.03 8.77
N ALA A 280 -15.02 -5.00 7.77
CA ALA A 280 -13.61 -4.75 8.02
C ALA A 280 -13.36 -3.35 8.60
N SER A 281 -14.03 -2.31 8.06
CA SER A 281 -13.91 -0.94 8.59
C SER A 281 -14.44 -0.81 10.01
N GLY A 282 -15.56 -1.46 10.33
CA GLY A 282 -16.14 -1.46 11.68
C GLY A 282 -15.25 -2.15 12.70
N VAL A 283 -14.70 -3.33 12.36
CA VAL A 283 -13.77 -4.05 13.23
C VAL A 283 -12.47 -3.26 13.44
N MET A 284 -11.93 -2.64 12.39
CA MET A 284 -10.75 -1.76 12.52
C MET A 284 -11.04 -0.58 13.45
N GLY A 285 -12.19 0.06 13.33
CA GLY A 285 -12.59 1.16 14.20
C GLY A 285 -12.69 0.74 15.67
N ALA A 286 -13.39 -0.36 15.94
CA ALA A 286 -13.55 -0.89 17.30
C ALA A 286 -12.21 -1.33 17.91
N SER A 287 -11.39 -2.07 17.15
CA SER A 287 -10.05 -2.48 17.59
C SER A 287 -9.14 -1.28 17.82
N GLY A 288 -9.14 -0.31 16.88
CA GLY A 288 -8.34 0.91 16.99
C GLY A 288 -8.72 1.73 18.23
N LEU A 289 -10.00 1.86 18.51
CA LEU A 289 -10.49 2.54 19.74
C LEU A 289 -9.95 1.83 20.99
N GLY A 290 -10.07 0.50 21.08
CA GLY A 290 -9.54 -0.29 22.21
C GLY A 290 -8.03 -0.13 22.38
N ILE A 291 -7.27 -0.13 21.26
CA ILE A 291 -5.82 0.06 21.27
C ILE A 291 -5.44 1.43 21.82
N PHE A 292 -6.00 2.50 21.24
CA PHE A 292 -5.56 3.86 21.53
C PHE A 292 -6.09 4.41 22.88
N LEU A 293 -7.26 4.00 23.31
CA LEU A 293 -7.77 4.36 24.64
C LEU A 293 -7.09 3.62 25.80
N GLY A 294 -6.37 2.51 25.51
CA GLY A 294 -5.72 1.73 26.54
C GLY A 294 -6.70 1.07 27.49
N LEU A 295 -7.81 0.57 26.97
CA LEU A 295 -8.88 -0.05 27.76
C LEU A 295 -8.50 -1.43 28.30
N PHE A 296 -7.44 -2.03 27.77
CA PHE A 296 -7.06 -3.41 28.03
C PHE A 296 -5.58 -3.52 28.43
N GLU A 297 -5.25 -4.60 29.12
CA GLU A 297 -3.87 -4.95 29.44
C GLU A 297 -3.07 -5.30 28.17
N ALA A 298 -1.75 -5.33 28.32
CA ALA A 298 -0.78 -5.52 27.25
C ALA A 298 -1.11 -6.69 26.29
N PRO A 299 -1.39 -7.93 26.73
CA PRO A 299 -1.67 -9.04 25.81
C PRO A 299 -2.93 -8.83 24.99
N ALA A 300 -3.99 -8.31 25.59
CA ALA A 300 -5.26 -8.05 24.91
C ALA A 300 -5.13 -6.89 23.91
N THR A 301 -4.38 -5.84 24.26
CA THR A 301 -4.06 -4.74 23.36
C THR A 301 -3.30 -5.24 22.12
N PHE A 302 -2.34 -6.15 22.28
CA PHE A 302 -1.64 -6.72 21.12
C PHE A 302 -2.55 -7.61 20.26
N LEU A 303 -3.43 -8.40 20.87
CA LEU A 303 -4.45 -9.16 20.12
C LEU A 303 -5.35 -8.23 19.29
N LEU A 304 -5.71 -7.06 19.81
CA LEU A 304 -6.44 -6.05 19.04
C LEU A 304 -5.60 -5.50 17.89
N CYS A 305 -4.28 -5.32 18.05
CA CYS A 305 -3.38 -4.94 16.95
C CYS A 305 -3.36 -6.00 15.84
N LEU A 306 -3.31 -7.29 16.20
CA LEU A 306 -3.38 -8.39 15.25
C LEU A 306 -4.74 -8.45 14.54
N LEU A 307 -5.83 -8.30 15.29
CA LEU A 307 -7.19 -8.27 14.74
C LEU A 307 -7.37 -7.09 13.77
N PHE A 308 -6.97 -5.89 14.19
CA PHE A 308 -6.97 -4.68 13.36
C PHE A 308 -6.24 -4.92 12.04
N SER A 309 -5.05 -5.49 12.10
CA SER A 309 -4.21 -5.73 10.92
C SER A 309 -4.79 -6.82 10.02
N THR A 310 -5.18 -7.97 10.61
CA THR A 310 -5.72 -9.10 9.84
C THR A 310 -7.00 -8.71 9.12
N ILE A 311 -7.95 -8.13 9.83
CA ILE A 311 -9.23 -7.75 9.24
C ILE A 311 -9.04 -6.56 8.29
N GLY A 312 -8.18 -5.60 8.63
CA GLY A 312 -7.81 -4.50 7.75
C GLY A 312 -7.27 -4.97 6.41
N GLY A 313 -6.47 -6.04 6.38
CA GLY A 313 -5.96 -6.64 5.16
C GLY A 313 -7.04 -7.09 4.15
N MET A 314 -8.28 -7.30 4.58
CA MET A 314 -9.38 -7.63 3.68
C MET A 314 -9.76 -6.46 2.75
N ILE A 315 -9.51 -5.22 3.16
CA ILE A 315 -9.96 -4.01 2.44
C ILE A 315 -9.24 -3.85 1.10
N PRO A 316 -7.89 -3.86 1.00
CA PRO A 316 -7.18 -3.69 -0.27
C PRO A 316 -7.60 -4.72 -1.33
N ALA A 317 -7.67 -6.00 -0.95
CA ALA A 317 -8.06 -7.08 -1.85
C ALA A 317 -9.49 -6.88 -2.39
N THR A 318 -10.42 -6.48 -1.51
CA THR A 318 -11.82 -6.26 -1.87
C THR A 318 -11.99 -5.05 -2.78
N LEU A 319 -11.26 -3.95 -2.54
CA LEU A 319 -11.31 -2.74 -3.35
C LEU A 319 -10.76 -2.98 -4.76
N LEU A 320 -9.61 -3.66 -4.87
CA LEU A 320 -9.01 -3.99 -6.16
C LEU A 320 -9.90 -4.94 -6.98
N ALA A 321 -10.52 -5.93 -6.33
CA ALA A 321 -11.49 -6.80 -6.96
C ALA A 321 -12.80 -6.08 -7.37
N ALA A 322 -13.10 -4.92 -6.79
CA ALA A 322 -14.25 -4.11 -7.18
C ALA A 322 -13.94 -3.10 -8.29
N ALA A 323 -12.67 -2.82 -8.60
CA ALA A 323 -12.28 -1.83 -9.60
C ALA A 323 -12.94 -2.05 -10.99
N PRO A 324 -13.03 -3.27 -11.54
CA PRO A 324 -13.72 -3.50 -12.82
C PRO A 324 -15.22 -3.18 -12.79
N LEU A 325 -15.85 -3.18 -11.61
CA LEU A 325 -17.27 -2.87 -11.46
C LEU A 325 -17.57 -1.37 -11.44
N ALA A 326 -16.53 -0.54 -11.27
CA ALA A 326 -16.67 0.92 -11.20
C ALA A 326 -16.65 1.60 -12.58
N THR A 327 -16.36 0.84 -13.64
CA THR A 327 -16.37 1.33 -15.03
C THR A 327 -17.08 0.35 -15.96
N ARG A 328 -17.60 0.86 -17.09
CA ARG A 328 -18.20 0.03 -18.13
C ARG A 328 -17.19 -0.39 -19.21
N GLU A 329 -16.08 0.31 -19.29
CA GLU A 329 -15.04 0.09 -20.28
C GLU A 329 -13.84 -0.60 -19.63
N ALA A 330 -13.48 -1.79 -20.13
CA ALA A 330 -12.35 -2.55 -19.62
C ALA A 330 -11.01 -1.79 -19.72
N SER A 331 -10.89 -0.94 -20.75
CA SER A 331 -9.74 -0.05 -20.97
C SER A 331 -9.51 0.97 -19.83
N LEU A 332 -10.55 1.35 -19.08
CA LEU A 332 -10.49 2.30 -17.99
C LEU A 332 -10.18 1.66 -16.62
N VAL A 333 -10.19 0.33 -16.51
CA VAL A 333 -9.89 -0.36 -15.24
C VAL A 333 -8.53 0.04 -14.66
N PRO A 334 -7.44 0.15 -15.43
CA PRO A 334 -6.16 0.62 -14.90
C PRO A 334 -6.23 2.05 -14.33
N VAL A 335 -7.03 2.94 -14.93
CA VAL A 335 -7.22 4.32 -14.45
C VAL A 335 -8.00 4.33 -13.13
N VAL A 336 -9.04 3.47 -13.01
CA VAL A 336 -9.77 3.28 -11.75
C VAL A 336 -8.83 2.78 -10.64
N VAL A 337 -7.98 1.79 -10.93
CA VAL A 337 -6.97 1.30 -9.99
C VAL A 337 -6.01 2.43 -9.60
N GLY A 338 -5.57 3.24 -10.56
CA GLY A 338 -4.74 4.41 -10.29
C GLY A 338 -5.38 5.38 -9.30
N LEU A 339 -6.67 5.70 -9.48
CA LEU A 339 -7.43 6.57 -8.57
C LEU A 339 -7.56 5.94 -7.17
N ILE A 340 -7.81 4.63 -7.08
CA ILE A 340 -7.85 3.88 -5.83
C ILE A 340 -6.48 3.99 -5.11
N MET A 341 -5.36 3.84 -5.83
CA MET A 341 -4.02 3.99 -5.27
C MET A 341 -3.71 5.42 -4.81
N GLN A 342 -4.19 6.44 -5.52
CA GLN A 342 -4.10 7.83 -5.05
C GLN A 342 -4.87 8.03 -3.74
N GLY A 343 -6.05 7.42 -3.59
CA GLY A 343 -6.76 7.36 -2.32
C GLY A 343 -5.90 6.75 -1.21
N SER A 344 -5.28 5.59 -1.47
CA SER A 344 -4.35 4.96 -0.51
C SER A 344 -3.20 5.89 -0.11
N ASN A 345 -2.55 6.54 -1.07
CA ASN A 345 -1.45 7.45 -0.81
C ASN A 345 -1.89 8.68 0.02
N SER A 346 -3.12 9.19 -0.18
CA SER A 346 -3.64 10.28 0.66
C SER A 346 -3.80 9.85 2.11
N GLY A 347 -4.34 8.66 2.36
CA GLY A 347 -4.46 8.12 3.73
C GLY A 347 -3.10 7.80 4.36
N GLN A 348 -2.15 7.29 3.59
CA GLN A 348 -0.79 7.04 4.02
C GLN A 348 -0.04 8.32 4.39
N LEU A 349 -0.28 9.42 3.67
CA LEU A 349 0.26 10.74 4.00
C LEU A 349 -0.38 11.30 5.28
N LEU A 350 -1.70 11.32 5.32
CA LEU A 350 -2.47 11.99 6.38
C LEU A 350 -2.48 11.20 7.69
N GLY A 351 -2.54 9.87 7.64
CA GLY A 351 -2.65 9.03 8.83
C GLY A 351 -1.55 9.29 9.85
N PRO A 352 -0.28 9.08 9.52
CA PRO A 352 0.83 9.33 10.44
C PRO A 352 0.97 10.81 10.83
N ALA A 353 0.81 11.73 9.87
CA ALA A 353 0.95 13.16 10.12
C ALA A 353 -0.11 13.67 11.11
N VAL A 354 -1.38 13.33 10.89
CA VAL A 354 -2.49 13.76 11.77
C VAL A 354 -2.39 13.07 13.13
N VAL A 355 -2.27 11.73 13.14
CA VAL A 355 -2.24 10.98 14.40
C VAL A 355 -1.00 11.31 15.22
N GLY A 356 0.17 11.44 14.61
CA GLY A 356 1.38 11.86 15.30
C GLY A 356 1.25 13.26 15.93
N SER A 357 0.69 14.23 15.20
CA SER A 357 0.48 15.59 15.69
C SER A 357 -0.56 15.63 16.83
N VAL A 358 -1.68 14.92 16.66
CA VAL A 358 -2.76 14.86 17.67
C VAL A 358 -2.27 14.12 18.92
N THR A 359 -1.51 13.04 18.77
CA THR A 359 -0.94 12.29 19.90
C THR A 359 0.09 13.13 20.66
N ALA A 360 0.94 13.88 19.95
CA ALA A 360 1.90 14.77 20.59
C ALA A 360 1.26 15.89 21.41
N ALA A 361 0.08 16.38 20.99
CA ALA A 361 -0.63 17.47 21.66
C ALA A 361 -1.58 16.99 22.77
N PHE A 362 -2.27 15.85 22.57
CA PHE A 362 -3.40 15.42 23.40
C PHE A 362 -3.28 13.96 23.90
N GLY A 363 -2.17 13.29 23.61
CA GLY A 363 -1.92 11.88 23.99
C GLY A 363 -2.63 10.86 23.07
N TRP A 364 -2.37 9.58 23.36
CA TRP A 364 -2.84 8.45 22.53
C TRP A 364 -4.36 8.34 22.43
N SER A 365 -5.11 8.75 23.45
CA SER A 365 -6.58 8.68 23.44
C SER A 365 -7.19 9.52 22.31
N ALA A 366 -6.58 10.65 21.97
CA ALA A 366 -7.02 11.50 20.87
C ALA A 366 -6.79 10.82 19.48
N ALA A 367 -5.76 10.00 19.34
CA ALA A 367 -5.57 9.14 18.16
C ALA A 367 -6.73 8.16 17.98
N GLY A 368 -7.28 7.63 19.08
CA GLY A 368 -8.47 6.76 19.05
C GLY A 368 -9.69 7.45 18.44
N VAL A 369 -9.90 8.72 18.75
CA VAL A 369 -11.00 9.52 18.17
C VAL A 369 -10.79 9.69 16.66
N VAL A 370 -9.58 10.00 16.21
CA VAL A 370 -9.27 10.12 14.76
C VAL A 370 -9.56 8.82 14.02
N VAL A 371 -9.12 7.69 14.57
CA VAL A 371 -9.35 6.37 13.97
C VAL A 371 -10.84 6.01 13.97
N LEU A 372 -11.58 6.31 15.02
CA LEU A 372 -13.02 6.08 15.09
C LEU A 372 -13.78 6.91 14.04
N LEU A 373 -13.45 8.19 13.90
CA LEU A 373 -14.05 9.05 12.88
C LEU A 373 -13.76 8.54 11.47
N ALA A 374 -12.51 8.12 11.20
CA ALA A 374 -12.13 7.53 9.93
C ALA A 374 -12.87 6.22 9.64
N ALA A 375 -13.02 5.34 10.66
CA ALA A 375 -13.76 4.10 10.54
C ALA A 375 -15.25 4.33 10.27
N THR A 376 -15.85 5.28 10.98
CA THR A 376 -17.26 5.66 10.77
C THR A 376 -17.47 6.18 9.35
N ALA A 377 -16.60 7.08 8.88
CA ALA A 377 -16.63 7.58 7.50
C ALA A 377 -16.42 6.45 6.48
N ALA A 378 -15.53 5.48 6.76
CA ALA A 378 -15.31 4.32 5.91
C ALA A 378 -16.55 3.42 5.85
N CYS A 379 -17.22 3.17 6.97
CA CYS A 379 -18.48 2.42 7.02
C CYS A 379 -19.59 3.11 6.21
N LEU A 380 -19.77 4.41 6.38
CA LEU A 380 -20.75 5.18 5.60
C LEU A 380 -20.44 5.14 4.11
N THR A 381 -19.17 5.31 3.74
CA THR A 381 -18.73 5.25 2.34
C THR A 381 -18.92 3.84 1.76
N ALA A 382 -18.66 2.78 2.52
CA ALA A 382 -18.90 1.39 2.11
C ALA A 382 -20.40 1.10 1.87
N LEU A 383 -21.29 1.67 2.68
CA LEU A 383 -22.74 1.57 2.46
C LEU A 383 -23.16 2.29 1.17
N LEU A 384 -22.66 3.50 0.92
CA LEU A 384 -22.90 4.24 -0.32
C LEU A 384 -22.35 3.49 -1.54
N LEU A 385 -21.17 2.89 -1.44
CA LEU A 385 -20.56 2.08 -2.48
C LEU A 385 -21.40 0.83 -2.78
N ARG A 386 -21.88 0.13 -1.75
CA ARG A 386 -22.79 -1.02 -1.91
C ARG A 386 -24.02 -0.65 -2.72
N ALA A 387 -24.66 0.48 -2.38
CA ALA A 387 -25.83 0.97 -3.11
C ALA A 387 -25.49 1.37 -4.56
N ALA A 388 -24.32 1.98 -4.81
CA ALA A 388 -23.86 2.36 -6.15
C ALA A 388 -23.61 1.13 -7.03
N LEU A 389 -22.94 0.10 -6.52
CA LEU A 389 -22.65 -1.13 -7.27
C LEU A 389 -23.91 -1.95 -7.57
N GLN A 390 -24.90 -1.98 -6.68
CA GLN A 390 -26.18 -2.65 -6.91
C GLN A 390 -26.99 -2.00 -8.05
N ARG A 391 -27.03 -0.66 -8.09
CA ARG A 391 -27.70 0.10 -9.16
C ARG A 391 -27.04 -0.14 -10.54
N SER A 392 -25.73 -0.23 -10.58
CA SER A 392 -24.99 -0.52 -11.82
C SER A 392 -25.31 -1.93 -12.36
N GLY A 393 -25.39 -2.93 -11.49
CA GLY A 393 -25.72 -4.31 -11.85
C GLY A 393 -27.17 -4.45 -12.36
N SER A 394 -28.15 -3.83 -11.71
CA SER A 394 -29.57 -3.89 -12.13
C SER A 394 -29.82 -3.22 -13.48
N THR A 395 -29.12 -2.13 -13.79
CA THR A 395 -29.21 -1.44 -15.09
C THR A 395 -28.63 -2.28 -16.22
N GLN A 396 -27.57 -3.05 -15.95
CA GLN A 396 -26.94 -3.91 -16.95
C GLN A 396 -27.81 -5.13 -17.27
N VAL A 397 -28.39 -5.77 -16.26
CA VAL A 397 -29.34 -6.88 -16.45
C VAL A 397 -30.57 -6.44 -17.26
N ARG A 398 -31.15 -5.28 -16.96
CA ARG A 398 -32.26 -4.73 -17.73
C ARG A 398 -31.91 -4.47 -19.20
N ARG A 399 -30.73 -3.91 -19.50
CA ARG A 399 -30.30 -3.66 -20.88
C ARG A 399 -30.04 -4.95 -21.66
N THR A 400 -29.42 -5.96 -21.03
CA THR A 400 -29.23 -7.27 -21.69
C THR A 400 -30.55 -7.97 -21.97
N ALA A 401 -31.51 -7.90 -21.06
CA ALA A 401 -32.84 -8.42 -21.24
C ALA A 401 -33.60 -7.69 -22.40
N MET A 402 -33.48 -6.35 -22.48
CA MET A 402 -34.07 -5.56 -23.57
C MET A 402 -33.40 -5.85 -24.93
N ALA A 403 -32.08 -6.03 -24.96
CA ALA A 403 -31.34 -6.37 -26.17
C ALA A 403 -31.70 -7.79 -26.67
N SER A 404 -31.86 -8.75 -25.75
CA SER A 404 -32.31 -10.11 -26.10
C SER A 404 -33.76 -10.15 -26.61
N ALA A 405 -34.63 -9.30 -26.06
CA ALA A 405 -36.03 -9.20 -26.52
C ALA A 405 -36.19 -8.45 -27.86
N ALA A 406 -35.20 -7.64 -28.26
CA ALA A 406 -35.21 -6.88 -29.50
C ALA A 406 -34.61 -7.63 -30.72
N THR A 407 -34.06 -8.85 -30.53
CA THR A 407 -33.56 -9.68 -31.63
C THR A 407 -34.70 -10.59 -32.10
N PRO A 408 -35.35 -10.32 -33.27
CA PRO A 408 -36.38 -11.22 -33.78
C PRO A 408 -35.71 -12.53 -34.18
N GLU A 409 -36.25 -13.66 -33.74
CA GLU A 409 -35.93 -14.99 -34.26
C GLU A 409 -36.07 -15.00 -35.76
N LYS A 410 -34.96 -15.00 -36.46
CA LYS A 410 -34.99 -15.38 -37.90
C LYS A 410 -35.28 -16.87 -37.98
N ARG A 411 -36.53 -17.20 -38.21
CA ARG A 411 -36.92 -18.51 -38.71
C ARG A 411 -36.61 -18.63 -40.20
#